data_7050ca5e63e5d1c5089210b5da3691e9
#
_entry.id   7050ca5e63e5d1c5089210b5da3691e9
#
_cell.length_a   1.000
_cell.length_b   1.000
_cell.length_c   1.000
_cell.angle_alpha   90.00
_cell.angle_beta   90.00
_cell.angle_gamma   90.00
#
_symmetry.space_group_name_H-M   'P 1'
#
loop_
_entity.id
_entity.type
_entity.pdbx_description
1 polymer ?
#
loop_
_entity_poly.entity_id
_entity_poly.type
_entity_poly.pdbx_seq_one_letter_code
_entity_poly.pdbx_strand_id
1 'polypeptide(L)'
;MKPGTTLVNPVFFSYPSRVNYSPRRFSTAPMMEWTDRHWRVFARLFTRKALLYTEMVTAPALIHGDLGRLTAHSPSEYPLALQVGGSVPDQLYQATTRVKGLGFCEVNLNLGCPSDRVQAGCFGAALMADPERVSECLSAMRAAAGSDGPTITAKIRLGIDDQKLDETLPYFMETLNRSRINHVIIHARKAILGGLSPKQNREIPPLNYDLVYQMKKNFPKMEIILNGGLKTLEQCKHELQTVDGVMVGRAAYQTPQILLRVDREIFDEDPPHKTAFESLMSYRPYVEQALSQGFPLKHLTRHLVGLYHNVPGARQYRRILSERAHLPGADWAVVNDALAAIPDVENL
;
A
#
# COMPACT_ATOMS: atom_id res chain seq x y z
N MET A 1 16.21 -21.67 24.04
CA MET A 1 15.54 -22.33 22.90
C MET A 1 14.55 -21.32 22.32
N LYS A 2 14.71 -20.89 21.05
CA LYS A 2 13.74 -20.03 20.36
C LYS A 2 12.56 -20.92 19.94
N PRO A 3 11.30 -20.50 20.12
CA PRO A 3 10.16 -21.29 19.66
C PRO A 3 10.19 -21.37 18.14
N GLY A 4 10.11 -22.59 17.61
CA GLY A 4 10.12 -22.88 16.20
C GLY A 4 8.89 -22.26 15.51
N THR A 5 9.16 -21.48 14.49
CA THR A 5 8.15 -20.96 13.56
C THR A 5 7.60 -22.13 12.75
N THR A 6 6.40 -22.59 13.08
CA THR A 6 5.70 -23.57 12.23
C THR A 6 5.35 -22.82 10.93
N LEU A 7 6.13 -23.09 9.90
CA LEU A 7 5.85 -22.66 8.53
C LEU A 7 4.52 -23.31 8.12
N VAL A 8 3.50 -22.50 7.98
CA VAL A 8 2.31 -22.91 7.24
C VAL A 8 2.80 -23.16 5.81
N ASN A 9 2.69 -24.40 5.35
CA ASN A 9 3.03 -24.77 3.96
C ASN A 9 2.33 -23.80 3.01
N PRO A 10 3.01 -23.31 1.95
CA PRO A 10 2.38 -22.51 0.94
C PRO A 10 1.31 -23.36 0.25
N VAL A 11 0.06 -23.14 0.62
CA VAL A 11 -1.06 -23.64 -0.17
C VAL A 11 -1.03 -22.82 -1.45
N PHE A 12 -0.74 -23.46 -2.58
CA PHE A 12 -0.85 -22.87 -3.90
C PHE A 12 -2.32 -22.55 -4.15
N PHE A 13 -2.73 -21.33 -3.77
CA PHE A 13 -4.03 -20.82 -4.19
C PHE A 13 -3.88 -20.27 -5.61
N SER A 14 -4.54 -20.93 -6.57
CA SER A 14 -4.83 -20.30 -7.85
C SER A 14 -5.73 -19.08 -7.55
N TYR A 15 -5.19 -17.90 -7.76
CA TYR A 15 -5.97 -16.66 -7.78
C TYR A 15 -7.14 -16.86 -8.77
N PRO A 16 -8.38 -16.46 -8.45
CA PRO A 16 -9.46 -16.49 -9.42
C PRO A 16 -9.01 -15.66 -10.62
N SER A 17 -8.73 -16.32 -11.72
CA SER A 17 -7.99 -15.84 -12.87
C SER A 17 -8.73 -14.80 -13.70
N ARG A 18 -9.86 -14.26 -13.26
CA ARG A 18 -10.56 -13.10 -13.84
C ARG A 18 -11.50 -12.48 -12.81
N VAL A 19 -11.03 -11.47 -12.12
CA VAL A 19 -11.93 -10.48 -11.53
C VAL A 19 -12.44 -9.60 -12.67
N ASN A 20 -13.76 -9.47 -12.83
CA ASN A 20 -14.38 -8.61 -13.84
C ASN A 20 -14.23 -7.10 -13.56
N TYR A 21 -13.27 -6.71 -12.74
CA TYR A 21 -12.98 -5.32 -12.37
C TYR A 21 -11.46 -5.13 -12.21
N SER A 22 -10.95 -3.91 -12.42
CA SER A 22 -9.58 -3.57 -12.06
C SER A 22 -9.51 -3.26 -10.55
N PRO A 23 -8.79 -4.07 -9.74
CA PRO A 23 -8.64 -3.76 -8.32
C PRO A 23 -7.85 -2.46 -8.10
N ARG A 24 -7.14 -1.96 -9.13
CA ARG A 24 -6.39 -0.70 -9.11
C ARG A 24 -7.30 0.53 -9.20
N ARG A 25 -8.59 0.36 -9.51
CA ARG A 25 -9.55 1.46 -9.48
C ARG A 25 -9.58 2.17 -8.13
N PHE A 26 -9.38 1.42 -7.03
CA PHE A 26 -9.07 2.00 -5.72
C PHE A 26 -8.00 1.15 -5.01
N SER A 27 -6.94 1.80 -4.54
CA SER A 27 -5.85 1.12 -3.84
C SER A 27 -5.36 1.92 -2.62
N THR A 28 -4.70 1.23 -1.69
CA THR A 28 -4.04 1.85 -0.55
C THR A 28 -2.55 1.95 -0.80
N ALA A 29 -1.94 3.10 -0.49
CA ALA A 29 -0.52 3.31 -0.78
C ALA A 29 0.40 2.46 0.13
N PRO A 30 1.53 1.96 -0.38
CA PRO A 30 2.58 1.36 0.44
C PRO A 30 3.17 2.40 1.41
N MET A 31 3.17 2.09 2.70
CA MET A 31 3.64 3.01 3.74
C MET A 31 4.42 2.23 4.81
N MET A 32 5.71 2.56 4.96
CA MET A 32 6.57 1.94 5.97
C MET A 32 5.96 2.10 7.37
N GLU A 33 6.03 1.03 8.17
CA GLU A 33 5.48 0.90 9.53
C GLU A 33 3.94 0.95 9.61
N TRP A 34 3.24 1.31 8.55
CA TRP A 34 1.78 1.46 8.53
C TRP A 34 1.07 0.34 7.78
N THR A 35 1.57 -0.09 6.62
CA THR A 35 0.89 -1.12 5.82
C THR A 35 1.49 -2.52 6.02
N ASP A 36 1.82 -2.83 7.27
CA ASP A 36 2.24 -4.17 7.68
C ASP A 36 1.09 -5.19 7.57
N ARG A 37 1.39 -6.47 7.81
CA ARG A 37 0.38 -7.53 7.71
C ARG A 37 -0.81 -7.31 8.64
N HIS A 38 -0.61 -6.76 9.83
CA HIS A 38 -1.66 -6.56 10.81
C HIS A 38 -2.66 -5.49 10.34
N TRP A 39 -2.13 -4.38 9.79
CA TRP A 39 -2.97 -3.36 9.19
C TRP A 39 -3.71 -3.89 7.95
N ARG A 40 -3.07 -4.67 7.08
CA ARG A 40 -3.72 -5.19 5.87
C ARG A 40 -4.86 -6.15 6.19
N VAL A 41 -4.70 -7.02 7.20
CA VAL A 41 -5.81 -7.85 7.71
C VAL A 41 -6.94 -6.96 8.23
N PHE A 42 -6.62 -5.94 9.04
CA PHE A 42 -7.60 -4.99 9.55
C PHE A 42 -8.32 -4.24 8.42
N ALA A 43 -7.57 -3.67 7.46
CA ALA A 43 -8.14 -2.95 6.31
C ALA A 43 -9.08 -3.84 5.46
N ARG A 44 -8.77 -5.12 5.33
CA ARG A 44 -9.58 -6.07 4.55
C ARG A 44 -10.96 -6.34 5.17
N LEU A 45 -11.13 -6.06 6.45
CA LEU A 45 -12.43 -6.12 7.12
C LEU A 45 -13.34 -4.93 6.75
N PHE A 46 -12.82 -3.91 6.08
CA PHE A 46 -13.58 -2.76 5.59
C PHE A 46 -13.88 -2.83 4.09
N THR A 47 -13.06 -3.52 3.31
CA THR A 47 -13.19 -3.61 1.85
C THR A 47 -12.66 -4.93 1.32
N ARG A 48 -13.41 -5.59 0.44
CA ARG A 48 -12.99 -6.80 -0.27
C ARG A 48 -12.27 -6.49 -1.58
N LYS A 49 -12.53 -5.32 -2.16
CA LYS A 49 -12.16 -5.01 -3.55
C LYS A 49 -10.93 -4.14 -3.70
N ALA A 50 -10.66 -3.24 -2.75
CA ALA A 50 -9.49 -2.35 -2.81
C ALA A 50 -8.18 -3.16 -2.91
N LEU A 51 -7.27 -2.75 -3.80
CA LEU A 51 -5.93 -3.31 -3.86
C LEU A 51 -5.11 -2.80 -2.66
N LEU A 52 -4.70 -3.72 -1.79
CA LEU A 52 -3.80 -3.40 -0.69
C LEU A 52 -2.35 -3.54 -1.14
N TYR A 53 -1.47 -2.72 -0.57
CA TYR A 53 -0.02 -2.81 -0.78
C TYR A 53 0.70 -3.19 0.51
N THR A 54 1.76 -3.99 0.35
CA THR A 54 2.71 -4.22 1.45
C THR A 54 3.52 -2.95 1.73
N GLU A 55 4.29 -2.96 2.79
CA GLU A 55 5.43 -2.06 2.93
C GLU A 55 6.44 -2.35 1.81
N MET A 56 7.35 -1.40 1.56
CA MET A 56 8.44 -1.62 0.60
C MET A 56 9.49 -2.58 1.18
N VAL A 57 9.79 -3.65 0.44
CA VAL A 57 10.89 -4.57 0.73
C VAL A 57 11.99 -4.39 -0.32
N THR A 58 13.26 -4.32 0.09
CA THR A 58 14.35 -4.18 -0.87
C THR A 58 14.67 -5.50 -1.58
N ALA A 59 15.11 -5.45 -2.84
CA ALA A 59 15.47 -6.64 -3.60
C ALA A 59 16.56 -7.49 -2.90
N PRO A 60 17.65 -6.92 -2.34
CA PRO A 60 18.59 -7.70 -1.55
C PRO A 60 17.98 -8.40 -0.34
N ALA A 61 17.01 -7.76 0.34
CA ALA A 61 16.32 -8.38 1.46
C ALA A 61 15.47 -9.59 1.03
N LEU A 62 14.80 -9.51 -0.12
CA LEU A 62 14.06 -10.63 -0.69
C LEU A 62 14.98 -11.78 -1.13
N ILE A 63 16.22 -11.48 -1.57
CA ILE A 63 17.17 -12.48 -2.03
C ILE A 63 17.85 -13.19 -0.86
N HIS A 64 18.32 -12.45 0.13
CA HIS A 64 19.20 -12.94 1.19
C HIS A 64 18.55 -13.03 2.57
N GLY A 65 17.41 -12.37 2.77
CA GLY A 65 16.71 -12.35 4.05
C GLY A 65 15.73 -13.50 4.24
N ASP A 66 15.02 -13.45 5.37
CA ASP A 66 13.91 -14.36 5.66
C ASP A 66 12.70 -14.01 4.80
N LEU A 67 12.58 -14.68 3.65
CA LEU A 67 11.52 -14.45 2.68
C LEU A 67 10.14 -14.65 3.31
N GLY A 68 9.96 -15.70 4.11
CA GLY A 68 8.67 -15.99 4.75
C GLY A 68 8.20 -14.86 5.65
N ARG A 69 9.10 -14.28 6.45
CA ARG A 69 8.80 -13.13 7.30
C ARG A 69 8.57 -11.85 6.51
N LEU A 70 9.40 -11.58 5.50
CA LEU A 70 9.35 -10.35 4.70
C LEU A 70 8.11 -10.27 3.80
N THR A 71 7.62 -11.42 3.36
CA THR A 71 6.45 -11.53 2.48
C THR A 71 5.23 -12.10 3.21
N ALA A 72 5.26 -12.15 4.54
CA ALA A 72 4.19 -12.73 5.34
C ALA A 72 2.83 -12.07 5.05
N HIS A 73 1.88 -12.87 4.61
CA HIS A 73 0.49 -12.48 4.36
C HIS A 73 -0.42 -13.70 4.43
N SER A 74 -1.71 -13.47 4.40
CA SER A 74 -2.74 -14.51 4.34
C SER A 74 -3.63 -14.34 3.12
N PRO A 75 -4.32 -15.38 2.64
CA PRO A 75 -5.28 -15.26 1.55
C PRO A 75 -6.40 -14.25 1.82
N SER A 76 -6.72 -13.99 3.08
CA SER A 76 -7.71 -12.99 3.45
C SER A 76 -7.29 -11.55 3.11
N GLU A 77 -6.00 -11.28 2.83
CA GLU A 77 -5.51 -9.94 2.47
C GLU A 77 -5.67 -9.62 0.98
N TYR A 78 -6.07 -10.59 0.14
CA TYR A 78 -6.19 -10.37 -1.31
C TYR A 78 -7.39 -9.50 -1.71
N PRO A 79 -7.25 -8.70 -2.82
CA PRO A 79 -6.10 -8.55 -3.72
C PRO A 79 -4.94 -7.77 -3.07
N LEU A 80 -3.72 -8.25 -3.25
CA LEU A 80 -2.52 -7.75 -2.57
C LEU A 80 -1.35 -7.55 -3.55
N ALA A 81 -0.72 -6.39 -3.48
CA ALA A 81 0.49 -6.02 -4.21
C ALA A 81 1.71 -5.98 -3.29
N LEU A 82 2.83 -6.50 -3.76
CA LEU A 82 4.14 -6.36 -3.10
C LEU A 82 4.88 -5.18 -3.68
N GLN A 83 5.34 -4.22 -2.85
CA GLN A 83 6.22 -3.18 -3.32
C GLN A 83 7.70 -3.54 -3.07
N VAL A 84 8.52 -3.38 -4.13
CA VAL A 84 9.95 -3.70 -4.11
C VAL A 84 10.77 -2.42 -4.36
N GLY A 85 11.88 -2.28 -3.63
CA GLY A 85 12.90 -1.24 -3.85
C GLY A 85 14.20 -1.86 -4.36
N GLY A 86 14.79 -1.28 -5.38
CA GLY A 86 16.06 -1.71 -5.95
C GLY A 86 16.40 -0.94 -7.22
N SER A 87 17.65 -1.04 -7.67
CA SER A 87 18.18 -0.36 -8.87
C SER A 87 19.08 -1.26 -9.71
N VAL A 88 19.27 -2.51 -9.31
CA VAL A 88 20.13 -3.46 -10.02
C VAL A 88 19.22 -4.49 -10.73
N PRO A 89 19.20 -4.53 -12.09
CA PRO A 89 18.29 -5.37 -12.85
C PRO A 89 18.34 -6.84 -12.46
N ASP A 90 19.55 -7.43 -12.29
CA ASP A 90 19.72 -8.82 -11.92
C ASP A 90 19.15 -9.13 -10.52
N GLN A 91 19.34 -8.24 -9.54
CA GLN A 91 18.75 -8.39 -8.22
C GLN A 91 17.22 -8.33 -8.26
N LEU A 92 16.66 -7.43 -9.07
CA LEU A 92 15.22 -7.31 -9.24
C LEU A 92 14.64 -8.53 -9.98
N TYR A 93 15.36 -9.08 -10.94
CA TYR A 93 15.01 -10.36 -11.56
C TYR A 93 14.94 -11.50 -10.51
N GLN A 94 16.00 -11.67 -9.72
CA GLN A 94 16.08 -12.70 -8.68
C GLN A 94 14.98 -12.51 -7.62
N ALA A 95 14.79 -11.28 -7.12
CA ALA A 95 13.76 -10.96 -6.15
C ALA A 95 12.35 -11.27 -6.68
N THR A 96 12.06 -10.91 -7.94
CA THR A 96 10.77 -11.18 -8.58
C THR A 96 10.56 -12.69 -8.77
N THR A 97 11.58 -13.42 -9.17
CA THR A 97 11.54 -14.89 -9.29
C THR A 97 11.19 -15.54 -7.94
N ARG A 98 11.77 -15.06 -6.83
CA ARG A 98 11.52 -15.61 -5.49
C ARG A 98 10.11 -15.35 -4.98
N VAL A 99 9.47 -14.26 -5.41
CA VAL A 99 8.10 -13.91 -4.95
C VAL A 99 7.03 -14.38 -5.93
N LYS A 100 7.42 -14.81 -7.14
CA LYS A 100 6.50 -15.44 -8.09
C LYS A 100 5.90 -16.70 -7.45
N GLY A 101 4.59 -16.83 -7.50
CA GLY A 101 3.88 -17.98 -6.90
C GLY A 101 3.51 -17.80 -5.41
N LEU A 102 3.93 -16.71 -4.75
CA LEU A 102 3.48 -16.42 -3.39
C LEU A 102 2.06 -15.81 -3.33
N GLY A 103 1.40 -15.61 -4.47
CA GLY A 103 0.02 -15.16 -4.56
C GLY A 103 -0.17 -13.65 -4.70
N PHE A 104 0.88 -12.84 -4.75
CA PHE A 104 0.75 -11.41 -5.08
C PHE A 104 0.21 -11.23 -6.50
N CYS A 105 -0.85 -10.44 -6.65
CA CYS A 105 -1.39 -10.12 -7.98
C CYS A 105 -0.53 -9.08 -8.73
N GLU A 106 0.32 -8.37 -8.00
CA GLU A 106 1.17 -7.31 -8.51
C GLU A 106 2.51 -7.25 -7.77
N VAL A 107 3.59 -6.97 -8.49
CA VAL A 107 4.89 -6.56 -7.93
C VAL A 107 5.21 -5.18 -8.47
N ASN A 108 5.30 -4.21 -7.56
CA ASN A 108 5.43 -2.79 -7.86
C ASN A 108 6.85 -2.29 -7.58
N LEU A 109 7.50 -1.67 -8.56
CA LEU A 109 8.79 -1.02 -8.35
C LEU A 109 8.59 0.37 -7.75
N ASN A 110 9.27 0.64 -6.62
CA ASN A 110 9.28 1.95 -5.99
C ASN A 110 10.26 2.89 -6.71
N LEU A 111 9.72 3.94 -7.34
CA LEU A 111 10.45 5.01 -8.00
C LEU A 111 10.05 6.40 -7.44
N GLY A 112 9.53 6.43 -6.21
CA GLY A 112 8.99 7.68 -5.66
C GLY A 112 9.40 8.02 -4.23
N CYS A 113 10.12 7.14 -3.52
CA CYS A 113 10.57 7.38 -2.15
C CYS A 113 11.83 8.27 -2.13
N PRO A 114 11.81 9.46 -1.48
CA PRO A 114 12.94 10.37 -1.43
C PRO A 114 13.74 10.26 -0.12
N SER A 115 13.60 9.20 0.68
CA SER A 115 14.29 9.10 1.97
C SER A 115 15.79 8.87 1.79
N ASP A 116 16.61 9.44 2.70
CA ASP A 116 18.07 9.34 2.66
C ASP A 116 18.57 7.89 2.59
N ARG A 117 17.92 6.99 3.35
CA ARG A 117 18.24 5.56 3.32
C ARG A 117 18.01 4.94 1.94
N VAL A 118 16.98 5.37 1.23
CA VAL A 118 16.64 4.91 -0.12
C VAL A 118 17.61 5.52 -1.14
N GLN A 119 17.96 6.79 -0.98
CA GLN A 119 18.94 7.50 -1.84
C GLN A 119 20.34 6.89 -1.66
N ALA A 120 20.78 6.60 -0.45
CA ALA A 120 22.04 5.91 -0.19
C ALA A 120 22.15 4.54 -0.89
N GLY A 121 21.00 3.87 -1.09
CA GLY A 121 20.89 2.65 -1.87
C GLY A 121 20.72 2.87 -3.39
N CYS A 122 20.80 4.10 -3.87
CA CYS A 122 20.62 4.49 -5.28
C CYS A 122 19.32 3.99 -5.91
N PHE A 123 18.19 3.95 -5.17
CA PHE A 123 16.88 3.55 -5.68
C PHE A 123 15.76 4.53 -5.27
N GLY A 124 14.50 4.21 -5.50
CA GLY A 124 13.37 5.10 -5.21
C GLY A 124 13.33 6.32 -6.14
N ALA A 125 13.08 7.51 -5.60
CA ALA A 125 12.93 8.73 -6.42
C ALA A 125 14.20 9.11 -7.17
N ALA A 126 15.37 8.86 -6.58
CA ALA A 126 16.66 9.15 -7.23
C ALA A 126 16.83 8.41 -8.58
N LEU A 127 16.25 7.22 -8.70
CA LEU A 127 16.34 6.43 -9.93
C LEU A 127 15.54 7.06 -11.09
N MET A 128 14.65 8.01 -10.84
CA MET A 128 13.98 8.77 -11.90
C MET A 128 14.94 9.67 -12.71
N ALA A 129 16.18 9.90 -12.22
CA ALA A 129 17.22 10.57 -12.98
C ALA A 129 17.77 9.73 -14.13
N ASP A 130 17.60 8.41 -14.10
CA ASP A 130 18.12 7.45 -15.08
C ASP A 130 17.00 6.56 -15.64
N PRO A 131 16.21 7.08 -16.62
CA PRO A 131 15.10 6.34 -17.22
C PRO A 131 15.51 5.04 -17.91
N GLU A 132 16.71 4.97 -18.47
CA GLU A 132 17.20 3.76 -19.14
C GLU A 132 17.49 2.65 -18.11
N ARG A 133 18.08 2.98 -16.97
CA ARG A 133 18.23 2.05 -15.85
C ARG A 133 16.88 1.55 -15.33
N VAL A 134 15.88 2.43 -15.23
CA VAL A 134 14.51 2.04 -14.87
C VAL A 134 13.94 1.05 -15.88
N SER A 135 14.15 1.29 -17.19
CA SER A 135 13.73 0.38 -18.26
C SER A 135 14.35 -1.01 -18.13
N GLU A 136 15.66 -1.08 -17.86
CA GLU A 136 16.39 -2.33 -17.61
C GLU A 136 15.81 -3.08 -16.39
N CYS A 137 15.62 -2.38 -15.27
CA CYS A 137 15.05 -2.94 -14.05
C CYS A 137 13.66 -3.53 -14.27
N LEU A 138 12.75 -2.79 -14.90
CA LEU A 138 11.38 -3.22 -15.15
C LEU A 138 11.32 -4.36 -16.18
N SER A 139 12.19 -4.35 -17.18
CA SER A 139 12.31 -5.43 -18.15
C SER A 139 12.78 -6.73 -17.49
N ALA A 140 13.75 -6.65 -16.58
CA ALA A 140 14.22 -7.79 -15.78
C ALA A 140 13.11 -8.36 -14.88
N MET A 141 12.34 -7.49 -14.19
CA MET A 141 11.20 -7.93 -13.37
C MET A 141 10.12 -8.60 -14.22
N ARG A 142 9.81 -8.05 -15.40
CA ARG A 142 8.82 -8.66 -16.31
C ARG A 142 9.28 -10.02 -16.84
N ALA A 143 10.56 -10.15 -17.20
CA ALA A 143 11.13 -11.43 -17.62
C ALA A 143 11.01 -12.48 -16.52
N ALA A 144 11.27 -12.12 -15.25
CA ALA A 144 11.12 -13.00 -14.11
C ALA A 144 9.66 -13.38 -13.82
N ALA A 145 8.74 -12.43 -13.92
CA ALA A 145 7.30 -12.68 -13.72
C ALA A 145 6.75 -13.63 -14.80
N GLY A 146 7.18 -13.48 -16.05
CA GLY A 146 6.63 -14.25 -17.17
C GLY A 146 5.16 -13.89 -17.47
N SER A 147 4.46 -14.75 -18.20
CA SER A 147 3.07 -14.54 -18.60
C SER A 147 2.05 -14.93 -17.51
N ASP A 148 2.43 -15.77 -16.58
CA ASP A 148 1.61 -16.39 -15.55
C ASP A 148 1.87 -15.83 -14.13
N GLY A 149 2.83 -14.93 -14.01
CA GLY A 149 3.20 -14.31 -12.74
C GLY A 149 2.46 -13.00 -12.46
N PRO A 150 2.88 -12.31 -11.38
CA PRO A 150 2.27 -11.04 -10.98
C PRO A 150 2.47 -9.95 -12.03
N THR A 151 1.52 -9.04 -12.13
CA THR A 151 1.66 -7.85 -12.97
C THR A 151 2.80 -6.98 -12.44
N ILE A 152 3.71 -6.55 -13.33
CA ILE A 152 4.77 -5.60 -12.97
C ILE A 152 4.28 -4.17 -13.21
N THR A 153 4.41 -3.33 -12.18
CA THR A 153 3.96 -1.94 -12.18
C THR A 153 5.02 -1.00 -11.61
N ALA A 154 4.85 0.29 -11.78
CA ALA A 154 5.75 1.30 -11.23
C ALA A 154 4.99 2.36 -10.42
N LYS A 155 5.56 2.78 -9.28
CA LYS A 155 5.05 3.92 -8.52
C LYS A 155 6.06 5.05 -8.53
N ILE A 156 5.70 6.16 -9.20
CA ILE A 156 6.58 7.26 -9.53
C ILE A 156 6.15 8.58 -8.86
N ARG A 157 6.99 9.60 -8.99
CA ARG A 157 6.68 11.02 -8.78
C ARG A 157 6.50 11.72 -10.12
N LEU A 158 6.17 13.01 -10.11
CA LEU A 158 6.14 13.83 -11.33
C LEU A 158 7.54 14.09 -11.90
N GLY A 159 8.56 14.00 -11.05
CA GLY A 159 9.97 14.22 -11.33
C GLY A 159 10.70 14.48 -10.02
N ILE A 160 11.98 14.88 -10.13
CA ILE A 160 12.85 15.17 -8.99
C ILE A 160 13.48 16.58 -9.11
N ASP A 161 13.77 17.18 -7.97
CA ASP A 161 14.50 18.45 -7.81
C ASP A 161 14.08 19.54 -8.81
N ASP A 162 15.01 20.05 -9.61
CA ASP A 162 14.78 21.16 -10.55
C ASP A 162 14.40 20.70 -11.97
N GLN A 163 14.06 19.41 -12.15
CA GLN A 163 13.60 18.91 -13.44
C GLN A 163 12.39 19.72 -13.96
N LYS A 164 12.39 19.98 -15.27
CA LYS A 164 11.27 20.55 -16.00
C LYS A 164 10.24 19.45 -16.24
N LEU A 165 9.20 19.44 -15.41
CA LEU A 165 8.24 18.34 -15.32
C LEU A 165 7.45 18.09 -16.62
N ASP A 166 7.19 19.14 -17.40
CA ASP A 166 6.52 19.12 -18.71
C ASP A 166 7.34 18.45 -19.81
N GLU A 167 8.67 18.41 -19.67
CA GLU A 167 9.57 17.71 -20.58
C GLU A 167 9.94 16.31 -20.05
N THR A 168 10.31 16.22 -18.76
CA THR A 168 10.90 15.00 -18.19
C THR A 168 9.87 13.92 -17.92
N LEU A 169 8.67 14.27 -17.44
CA LEU A 169 7.63 13.27 -17.13
C LEU A 169 7.11 12.57 -18.41
N PRO A 170 6.77 13.27 -19.50
CA PRO A 170 6.38 12.59 -20.75
C PRO A 170 7.45 11.64 -21.29
N TYR A 171 8.75 12.07 -21.26
CA TYR A 171 9.85 11.20 -21.65
C TYR A 171 9.96 9.94 -20.76
N PHE A 172 9.83 10.12 -19.45
CA PHE A 172 9.84 9.01 -18.49
C PHE A 172 8.67 8.05 -18.73
N MET A 173 7.47 8.59 -18.94
CA MET A 173 6.29 7.78 -19.27
C MET A 173 6.45 7.01 -20.58
N GLU A 174 7.06 7.61 -21.61
CA GLU A 174 7.38 6.92 -22.87
C GLU A 174 8.38 5.79 -22.64
N THR A 175 9.37 5.99 -21.76
CA THR A 175 10.31 4.93 -21.39
C THR A 175 9.61 3.75 -20.70
N LEU A 176 8.67 4.02 -19.80
CA LEU A 176 7.83 2.98 -19.18
C LEU A 176 6.97 2.23 -20.23
N ASN A 177 6.38 2.98 -21.16
CA ASN A 177 5.56 2.43 -22.24
C ASN A 177 6.38 1.50 -23.15
N ARG A 178 7.58 1.91 -23.57
CA ARG A 178 8.53 1.08 -24.33
C ARG A 178 8.93 -0.18 -23.58
N SER A 179 9.05 -0.10 -22.25
CA SER A 179 9.31 -1.24 -21.36
C SER A 179 8.06 -2.11 -21.15
N ARG A 180 6.94 -1.80 -21.82
CA ARG A 180 5.64 -2.48 -21.72
C ARG A 180 5.10 -2.49 -20.28
N ILE A 181 5.30 -1.41 -19.55
CA ILE A 181 4.67 -1.17 -18.24
C ILE A 181 3.39 -0.40 -18.50
N ASN A 182 2.25 -1.09 -18.38
CA ASN A 182 0.94 -0.55 -18.71
C ASN A 182 0.19 0.01 -17.49
N HIS A 183 0.73 -0.12 -16.28
CA HIS A 183 0.08 0.30 -15.04
C HIS A 183 1.07 1.16 -14.24
N VAL A 184 0.74 2.43 -14.08
CA VAL A 184 1.63 3.40 -13.42
C VAL A 184 0.88 4.19 -12.36
N ILE A 185 1.40 4.20 -11.14
CA ILE A 185 0.88 5.03 -10.06
C ILE A 185 1.71 6.31 -9.98
N ILE A 186 1.09 7.46 -10.19
CA ILE A 186 1.75 8.75 -10.17
C ILE A 186 1.38 9.51 -8.89
N HIS A 187 2.37 9.69 -8.00
CA HIS A 187 2.21 10.65 -6.91
C HIS A 187 2.35 12.06 -7.48
N ALA A 188 1.26 12.81 -7.49
CA ALA A 188 1.12 14.12 -8.15
C ALA A 188 1.94 15.25 -7.48
N ARG A 189 3.16 14.95 -7.05
CA ARG A 189 4.17 15.90 -6.53
C ARG A 189 5.53 15.51 -7.06
N LYS A 190 6.40 16.49 -7.31
CA LYS A 190 7.82 16.18 -7.49
C LYS A 190 8.48 15.74 -6.17
N ALA A 191 9.58 15.04 -6.22
CA ALA A 191 10.42 14.75 -5.07
C ALA A 191 11.60 15.71 -5.00
N ILE A 192 11.88 16.22 -3.80
CA ILE A 192 13.09 16.98 -3.52
C ILE A 192 14.05 16.04 -2.80
N LEU A 193 15.18 15.72 -3.42
CA LEU A 193 16.13 14.73 -2.92
C LEU A 193 17.01 15.30 -1.80
N GLY A 194 17.29 16.61 -1.81
CA GLY A 194 18.06 17.28 -0.77
C GLY A 194 17.22 18.20 0.11
N GLY A 195 17.48 18.21 1.44
CA GLY A 195 16.94 19.22 2.36
C GLY A 195 15.50 19.03 2.83
N LEU A 196 14.74 18.07 2.33
CA LEU A 196 13.39 17.76 2.80
C LEU A 196 13.27 16.33 3.33
N SER A 197 12.74 16.19 4.53
CA SER A 197 12.36 14.88 5.06
C SER A 197 11.27 14.22 4.19
N PRO A 198 11.09 12.88 4.28
CA PRO A 198 10.01 12.20 3.57
C PRO A 198 8.61 12.73 3.89
N LYS A 199 8.40 13.25 5.11
CA LYS A 199 7.14 13.89 5.51
C LYS A 199 6.95 15.21 4.75
N GLN A 200 7.96 16.08 4.77
CA GLN A 200 7.94 17.35 4.04
C GLN A 200 7.76 17.16 2.53
N ASN A 201 8.39 16.15 1.95
CA ASN A 201 8.23 15.78 0.54
C ASN A 201 6.78 15.35 0.15
N ARG A 202 5.92 15.09 1.12
CA ARG A 202 4.49 14.80 0.91
C ARG A 202 3.60 16.02 1.14
N GLU A 203 4.16 17.13 1.56
CA GLU A 203 3.40 18.33 1.99
C GLU A 203 3.85 19.59 1.24
N ILE A 204 5.16 19.86 1.18
CA ILE A 204 5.72 21.12 0.66
C ILE A 204 5.66 21.21 -0.87
N PRO A 205 6.16 20.25 -1.68
CA PRO A 205 6.01 20.37 -3.12
C PRO A 205 4.53 20.40 -3.51
N PRO A 206 4.09 21.33 -4.38
CA PRO A 206 2.68 21.46 -4.73
C PRO A 206 2.15 20.20 -5.44
N LEU A 207 0.86 19.93 -5.27
CA LEU A 207 0.14 18.95 -6.10
C LEU A 207 -0.03 19.53 -7.50
N ASN A 208 0.13 18.68 -8.52
CA ASN A 208 -0.14 19.02 -9.91
C ASN A 208 -0.90 17.85 -10.55
N TYR A 209 -2.22 17.88 -10.42
CA TYR A 209 -3.11 16.87 -11.02
C TYR A 209 -3.22 17.06 -12.53
N ASP A 210 -3.18 18.30 -13.03
CA ASP A 210 -3.28 18.62 -14.45
C ASP A 210 -2.23 17.89 -15.26
N LEU A 211 -0.99 17.80 -14.73
CA LEU A 211 0.07 17.06 -15.39
C LEU A 211 -0.20 15.55 -15.42
N VAL A 212 -0.85 14.99 -14.39
CA VAL A 212 -1.27 13.59 -14.39
C VAL A 212 -2.37 13.34 -15.43
N TYR A 213 -3.34 14.25 -15.54
CA TYR A 213 -4.40 14.18 -16.56
C TYR A 213 -3.82 14.28 -17.97
N GLN A 214 -2.83 15.14 -18.17
CA GLN A 214 -2.11 15.24 -19.43
C GLN A 214 -1.42 13.91 -19.77
N MET A 215 -0.78 13.25 -18.79
CA MET A 215 -0.20 11.92 -19.02
C MET A 215 -1.26 10.89 -19.41
N LYS A 216 -2.42 10.90 -18.76
CA LYS A 216 -3.54 10.02 -19.16
C LYS A 216 -4.00 10.27 -20.58
N LYS A 217 -4.09 11.54 -20.98
CA LYS A 217 -4.44 11.92 -22.36
C LYS A 217 -3.38 11.49 -23.39
N ASN A 218 -2.10 11.65 -23.04
CA ASN A 218 -0.97 11.31 -23.92
C ASN A 218 -0.77 9.78 -24.04
N PHE A 219 -1.09 9.03 -22.98
CA PHE A 219 -0.92 7.58 -22.89
C PHE A 219 -2.27 6.88 -22.60
N PRO A 220 -3.26 6.96 -23.50
CA PRO A 220 -4.63 6.49 -23.21
C PRO A 220 -4.74 4.98 -22.96
N LYS A 221 -3.78 4.19 -23.47
CA LYS A 221 -3.71 2.73 -23.27
C LYS A 221 -3.05 2.33 -21.95
N MET A 222 -2.36 3.25 -21.27
CA MET A 222 -1.79 3.00 -19.94
C MET A 222 -2.87 3.20 -18.87
N GLU A 223 -2.93 2.30 -17.92
CA GLU A 223 -3.73 2.47 -16.70
C GLU A 223 -2.95 3.39 -15.75
N ILE A 224 -3.43 4.62 -15.62
CA ILE A 224 -2.80 5.65 -14.78
C ILE A 224 -3.60 5.83 -13.50
N ILE A 225 -2.94 5.60 -12.37
CA ILE A 225 -3.50 5.68 -11.03
C ILE A 225 -2.98 6.95 -10.35
N LEU A 226 -3.89 7.86 -9.98
CA LEU A 226 -3.56 9.09 -9.29
C LEU A 226 -3.32 8.84 -7.81
N ASN A 227 -2.20 9.34 -7.29
CA ASN A 227 -1.89 9.33 -5.87
C ASN A 227 -1.47 10.73 -5.40
N GLY A 228 -1.73 11.04 -4.14
CA GLY A 228 -1.33 12.28 -3.47
C GLY A 228 -2.52 13.21 -3.19
N GLY A 229 -2.60 13.70 -1.95
CA GLY A 229 -3.62 14.69 -1.54
C GLY A 229 -5.03 14.16 -1.32
N LEU A 230 -5.39 12.97 -1.79
CA LEU A 230 -6.71 12.39 -1.65
C LEU A 230 -7.03 12.08 -0.18
N LYS A 231 -8.11 12.65 0.33
CA LYS A 231 -8.52 12.56 1.74
C LYS A 231 -9.92 12.00 1.93
N THR A 232 -10.80 12.13 0.93
CA THR A 232 -12.18 11.67 1.01
C THR A 232 -12.54 10.82 -0.20
N LEU A 233 -13.61 10.02 -0.07
CA LEU A 233 -14.09 9.18 -1.16
C LEU A 233 -14.72 10.03 -2.29
N GLU A 234 -15.31 11.17 -1.96
CA GLU A 234 -15.86 12.12 -2.94
C GLU A 234 -14.75 12.67 -3.85
N GLN A 235 -13.60 13.02 -3.28
CA GLN A 235 -12.41 13.39 -4.07
C GLN A 235 -11.97 12.22 -4.97
N CYS A 236 -11.91 11.01 -4.44
CA CYS A 236 -11.55 9.83 -5.23
C CYS A 236 -12.51 9.62 -6.41
N LYS A 237 -13.81 9.74 -6.19
CA LYS A 237 -14.83 9.60 -7.25
C LYS A 237 -14.72 10.71 -8.30
N HIS A 238 -14.38 11.92 -7.90
CA HIS A 238 -14.14 13.02 -8.85
C HIS A 238 -12.96 12.70 -9.77
N GLU A 239 -11.82 12.28 -9.19
CA GLU A 239 -10.62 11.96 -9.96
C GLU A 239 -10.82 10.76 -10.91
N LEU A 240 -11.61 9.78 -10.50
CA LEU A 240 -11.95 8.61 -11.33
C LEU A 240 -12.75 8.93 -12.60
N GLN A 241 -13.18 10.18 -12.79
CA GLN A 241 -13.75 10.63 -14.06
C GLN A 241 -12.68 10.89 -15.13
N THR A 242 -11.42 11.09 -14.71
CA THR A 242 -10.31 11.46 -15.59
C THR A 242 -9.22 10.41 -15.65
N VAL A 243 -8.94 9.70 -14.55
CA VAL A 243 -7.92 8.65 -14.46
C VAL A 243 -8.53 7.27 -14.23
N ASP A 244 -7.76 6.22 -14.48
CA ASP A 244 -8.25 4.84 -14.39
C ASP A 244 -8.40 4.35 -12.95
N GLY A 245 -7.63 4.92 -12.03
CA GLY A 245 -7.64 4.52 -10.63
C GLY A 245 -7.10 5.60 -9.71
N VAL A 246 -7.36 5.42 -8.41
CA VAL A 246 -6.87 6.28 -7.34
C VAL A 246 -6.15 5.47 -6.27
N MET A 247 -5.11 6.06 -5.69
CA MET A 247 -4.40 5.46 -4.57
C MET A 247 -4.41 6.39 -3.37
N VAL A 248 -4.99 5.93 -2.26
CA VAL A 248 -5.12 6.68 -1.02
C VAL A 248 -4.04 6.22 -0.04
N GLY A 249 -3.30 7.17 0.51
CA GLY A 249 -2.26 6.90 1.51
C GLY A 249 -2.76 7.16 2.94
N ARG A 250 -2.30 8.26 3.52
CA ARG A 250 -2.51 8.62 4.93
C ARG A 250 -3.97 8.60 5.38
N ALA A 251 -4.90 9.00 4.53
CA ALA A 251 -6.32 9.01 4.88
C ALA A 251 -6.86 7.59 5.13
N ALA A 252 -6.45 6.58 4.35
CA ALA A 252 -6.86 5.20 4.58
C ALA A 252 -6.34 4.62 5.90
N TYR A 253 -5.20 5.11 6.40
CA TYR A 253 -4.64 4.70 7.68
C TYR A 253 -5.22 5.49 8.87
N GLN A 254 -5.33 6.81 8.71
CA GLN A 254 -5.73 7.73 9.78
C GLN A 254 -7.25 7.78 10.00
N THR A 255 -8.01 7.42 8.97
CA THR A 255 -9.49 7.41 8.99
C THR A 255 -9.97 6.17 8.21
N PRO A 256 -9.74 4.95 8.73
CA PRO A 256 -10.02 3.71 8.00
C PRO A 256 -11.48 3.53 7.58
N GLN A 257 -12.42 4.25 8.20
CA GLN A 257 -13.84 4.25 7.78
C GLN A 257 -14.04 4.67 6.32
N ILE A 258 -13.10 5.38 5.70
CA ILE A 258 -13.18 5.66 4.25
C ILE A 258 -13.29 4.35 3.45
N LEU A 259 -12.68 3.26 3.93
CA LEU A 259 -12.67 1.97 3.26
C LEU A 259 -14.03 1.26 3.30
N LEU A 260 -14.91 1.53 4.29
CA LEU A 260 -16.25 0.92 4.39
C LEU A 260 -17.13 1.23 3.18
N ARG A 261 -16.94 2.39 2.58
CA ARG A 261 -17.76 2.87 1.46
C ARG A 261 -17.18 2.51 0.09
N VAL A 262 -15.91 2.02 0.04
CA VAL A 262 -15.19 1.79 -1.21
C VAL A 262 -15.86 0.73 -2.06
N ASP A 263 -16.21 -0.41 -1.48
CA ASP A 263 -16.81 -1.51 -2.24
C ASP A 263 -18.14 -1.06 -2.87
N ARG A 264 -18.98 -0.37 -2.11
CA ARG A 264 -20.28 0.10 -2.61
C ARG A 264 -20.14 1.25 -3.63
N GLU A 265 -19.31 2.24 -3.36
CA GLU A 265 -19.31 3.49 -4.15
C GLU A 265 -18.34 3.48 -5.33
N ILE A 266 -17.31 2.62 -5.31
CA ILE A 266 -16.32 2.52 -6.39
C ILE A 266 -16.52 1.25 -7.21
N PHE A 267 -16.93 0.15 -6.57
CA PHE A 267 -17.02 -1.16 -7.22
C PHE A 267 -18.46 -1.68 -7.39
N ASP A 268 -19.47 -0.96 -6.85
CA ASP A 268 -20.88 -1.34 -6.86
C ASP A 268 -21.14 -2.73 -6.24
N GLU A 269 -20.43 -3.01 -5.15
CA GLU A 269 -20.50 -4.28 -4.41
C GLU A 269 -20.76 -4.03 -2.92
N ASP A 270 -21.34 -5.00 -2.23
CA ASP A 270 -21.55 -4.87 -0.80
C ASP A 270 -20.24 -4.97 -0.01
N PRO A 271 -20.02 -4.07 0.97
CA PRO A 271 -18.87 -4.16 1.85
C PRO A 271 -18.94 -5.41 2.74
N PRO A 272 -17.80 -5.87 3.30
CA PRO A 272 -17.80 -7.02 4.22
C PRO A 272 -18.64 -6.79 5.49
N HIS A 273 -18.68 -5.54 5.96
CA HIS A 273 -19.40 -5.09 7.16
C HIS A 273 -20.06 -3.74 6.90
N LYS A 274 -21.11 -3.42 7.67
CA LYS A 274 -21.86 -2.16 7.52
C LYS A 274 -21.30 -1.04 8.39
N THR A 275 -20.70 -1.38 9.52
CA THR A 275 -20.16 -0.41 10.48
C THR A 275 -18.68 -0.66 10.78
N ALA A 276 -18.00 0.36 11.30
CA ALA A 276 -16.64 0.24 11.78
C ALA A 276 -16.56 -0.68 13.02
N PHE A 277 -17.62 -0.71 13.81
CA PHE A 277 -17.74 -1.60 14.97
C PHE A 277 -17.77 -3.07 14.54
N GLU A 278 -18.62 -3.45 13.57
CA GLU A 278 -18.67 -4.80 13.03
C GLU A 278 -17.31 -5.24 12.47
N SER A 279 -16.64 -4.35 11.73
CA SER A 279 -15.30 -4.59 11.20
C SER A 279 -14.30 -4.82 12.33
N LEU A 280 -14.33 -3.98 13.37
CA LEU A 280 -13.44 -4.12 14.51
C LEU A 280 -13.70 -5.41 15.30
N MET A 281 -14.95 -5.78 15.52
CA MET A 281 -15.29 -7.04 16.21
C MET A 281 -14.82 -8.25 15.41
N SER A 282 -14.87 -8.19 14.10
CA SER A 282 -14.34 -9.24 13.20
C SER A 282 -12.80 -9.31 13.17
N TYR A 283 -12.11 -8.31 13.69
CA TYR A 283 -10.65 -8.32 13.86
C TYR A 283 -10.21 -9.09 15.12
N ARG A 284 -11.09 -9.25 16.10
CA ARG A 284 -10.79 -9.88 17.40
C ARG A 284 -10.19 -11.28 17.29
N PRO A 285 -10.73 -12.24 16.50
CA PRO A 285 -10.13 -13.56 16.40
C PRO A 285 -8.69 -13.55 15.89
N TYR A 286 -8.39 -12.65 14.95
CA TYR A 286 -7.02 -12.47 14.46
C TYR A 286 -6.09 -11.94 15.56
N VAL A 287 -6.55 -10.97 16.36
CA VAL A 287 -5.78 -10.42 17.49
C VAL A 287 -5.51 -11.50 18.53
N GLU A 288 -6.52 -12.25 18.93
CA GLU A 288 -6.38 -13.33 19.91
C GLU A 288 -5.40 -14.42 19.42
N GLN A 289 -5.48 -14.79 18.15
CA GLN A 289 -4.52 -15.72 17.53
C GLN A 289 -3.10 -15.14 17.52
N ALA A 290 -2.92 -13.87 17.16
CA ALA A 290 -1.61 -13.24 17.15
C ALA A 290 -1.00 -13.15 18.57
N LEU A 291 -1.82 -12.83 19.57
CA LEU A 291 -1.42 -12.84 20.99
C LEU A 291 -0.94 -14.24 21.42
N SER A 292 -1.65 -15.30 21.05
CA SER A 292 -1.25 -16.69 21.35
C SER A 292 0.07 -17.09 20.69
N GLN A 293 0.45 -16.42 19.59
CA GLN A 293 1.74 -16.57 18.91
C GLN A 293 2.84 -15.66 19.49
N GLY A 294 2.53 -14.90 20.55
CA GLY A 294 3.49 -14.03 21.24
C GLY A 294 3.65 -12.63 20.66
N PHE A 295 2.80 -12.20 19.74
CA PHE A 295 2.81 -10.81 19.28
C PHE A 295 2.24 -9.89 20.38
N PRO A 296 2.93 -8.79 20.74
CA PRO A 296 2.40 -7.83 21.73
C PRO A 296 1.16 -7.12 21.18
N LEU A 297 0.14 -6.91 22.03
CA LEU A 297 -1.11 -6.24 21.66
C LEU A 297 -0.88 -4.87 21.00
N LYS A 298 0.10 -4.11 21.45
CA LYS A 298 0.44 -2.79 20.89
C LYS A 298 0.73 -2.81 19.38
N HIS A 299 1.26 -3.92 18.85
CA HIS A 299 1.55 -4.04 17.41
C HIS A 299 0.28 -4.20 16.58
N LEU A 300 -0.77 -4.72 17.18
CA LEU A 300 -2.07 -4.98 16.57
C LEU A 300 -2.99 -3.76 16.69
N THR A 301 -3.00 -3.12 17.87
CA THR A 301 -3.92 -2.01 18.19
C THR A 301 -3.44 -0.64 17.72
N ARG A 302 -2.15 -0.47 17.38
CA ARG A 302 -1.65 0.79 16.82
C ARG A 302 -2.39 1.21 15.53
N HIS A 303 -2.96 0.26 14.81
CA HIS A 303 -3.72 0.47 13.59
C HIS A 303 -5.18 0.90 13.86
N LEU A 304 -5.66 0.71 15.09
CA LEU A 304 -7.02 1.04 15.50
C LEU A 304 -7.19 2.51 15.93
N VAL A 305 -6.08 3.20 16.19
CA VAL A 305 -6.07 4.54 16.81
C VAL A 305 -6.83 5.58 15.99
N GLY A 306 -6.90 5.41 14.66
CA GLY A 306 -7.61 6.31 13.76
C GLY A 306 -9.10 6.01 13.58
N LEU A 307 -9.59 4.87 14.09
CA LEU A 307 -10.88 4.31 13.72
C LEU A 307 -12.07 5.23 14.06
N TYR A 308 -12.06 5.89 15.20
CA TYR A 308 -13.15 6.78 15.64
C TYR A 308 -12.71 8.24 15.64
N HIS A 309 -11.98 8.68 14.59
CA HIS A 309 -11.55 10.07 14.48
C HIS A 309 -12.76 11.01 14.38
N ASN A 310 -12.74 12.12 15.12
CA ASN A 310 -13.81 13.13 15.20
C ASN A 310 -15.16 12.64 15.79
N VAL A 311 -15.18 11.51 16.48
CA VAL A 311 -16.34 10.99 17.20
C VAL A 311 -16.24 11.40 18.69
N PRO A 312 -17.35 11.70 19.39
CA PRO A 312 -17.35 11.86 20.85
C PRO A 312 -16.67 10.66 21.53
N GLY A 313 -15.85 10.91 22.56
CA GLY A 313 -15.10 9.83 23.23
C GLY A 313 -13.77 9.41 22.54
N ALA A 314 -13.52 9.80 21.30
CA ALA A 314 -12.33 9.41 20.52
C ALA A 314 -10.98 9.70 21.22
N ARG A 315 -10.90 10.78 22.01
CA ARG A 315 -9.68 11.11 22.76
C ARG A 315 -9.43 10.07 23.84
N GLN A 316 -10.47 9.65 24.56
CA GLN A 316 -10.38 8.64 25.62
C GLN A 316 -10.08 7.26 25.01
N TYR A 317 -10.74 6.89 23.91
CA TYR A 317 -10.47 5.68 23.13
C TYR A 317 -8.96 5.57 22.79
N ARG A 318 -8.40 6.58 22.15
CA ARG A 318 -6.98 6.61 21.79
C ARG A 318 -6.06 6.54 23.00
N ARG A 319 -6.42 7.24 24.09
CA ARG A 319 -5.63 7.24 25.32
C ARG A 319 -5.54 5.84 25.92
N ILE A 320 -6.67 5.13 26.05
CA ILE A 320 -6.71 3.78 26.61
C ILE A 320 -5.83 2.83 25.78
N LEU A 321 -5.98 2.85 24.45
CA LEU A 321 -5.15 2.01 23.57
C LEU A 321 -3.66 2.33 23.72
N SER A 322 -3.28 3.60 23.76
CA SER A 322 -1.88 4.02 23.83
C SER A 322 -1.22 3.71 25.19
N GLU A 323 -1.97 3.89 26.28
CA GLU A 323 -1.45 3.73 27.65
C GLU A 323 -1.47 2.27 28.13
N ARG A 324 -2.34 1.42 27.57
CA ARG A 324 -2.56 0.08 28.13
C ARG A 324 -2.15 -1.07 27.22
N ALA A 325 -2.15 -0.88 25.89
CA ALA A 325 -1.84 -1.98 24.97
C ALA A 325 -0.36 -2.45 25.03
N HIS A 326 0.53 -1.68 25.63
CA HIS A 326 1.94 -2.04 25.79
C HIS A 326 2.25 -2.75 27.13
N LEU A 327 1.28 -2.83 28.03
CA LEU A 327 1.48 -3.45 29.35
C LEU A 327 1.62 -4.98 29.22
N PRO A 328 2.39 -5.62 30.12
CA PRO A 328 2.46 -7.08 30.16
C PRO A 328 1.09 -7.71 30.34
N GLY A 329 0.78 -8.75 29.57
CA GLY A 329 -0.51 -9.45 29.64
C GLY A 329 -1.70 -8.70 29.03
N ALA A 330 -1.47 -7.55 28.35
CA ALA A 330 -2.54 -6.84 27.67
C ALA A 330 -3.19 -7.71 26.58
N ASP A 331 -4.50 -7.77 26.60
CA ASP A 331 -5.33 -8.57 25.69
C ASP A 331 -6.50 -7.74 25.12
N TRP A 332 -7.47 -8.40 24.51
CA TRP A 332 -8.64 -7.75 23.90
C TRP A 332 -9.48 -6.92 24.87
N ALA A 333 -9.40 -7.16 26.18
CA ALA A 333 -10.12 -6.36 27.20
C ALA A 333 -9.75 -4.87 27.10
N VAL A 334 -8.49 -4.54 26.74
CA VAL A 334 -8.05 -3.16 26.50
C VAL A 334 -8.85 -2.50 25.37
N VAL A 335 -9.18 -3.26 24.31
CA VAL A 335 -9.99 -2.76 23.18
C VAL A 335 -11.43 -2.55 23.62
N ASN A 336 -12.01 -3.48 24.42
CA ASN A 336 -13.35 -3.33 24.96
C ASN A 336 -13.48 -2.09 25.86
N ASP A 337 -12.50 -1.85 26.72
CA ASP A 337 -12.48 -0.67 27.59
C ASP A 337 -12.34 0.63 26.78
N ALA A 338 -11.58 0.59 25.66
CA ALA A 338 -11.48 1.72 24.76
C ALA A 338 -12.82 2.00 24.06
N LEU A 339 -13.51 0.95 23.57
CA LEU A 339 -14.83 1.06 22.92
C LEU A 339 -15.88 1.62 23.86
N ALA A 340 -15.86 1.27 25.16
CA ALA A 340 -16.79 1.79 26.15
C ALA A 340 -16.73 3.33 26.30
N ALA A 341 -15.67 3.97 25.80
CA ALA A 341 -15.57 5.44 25.78
C ALA A 341 -16.32 6.10 24.61
N ILE A 342 -16.79 5.33 23.61
CA ILE A 342 -17.47 5.81 22.42
C ILE A 342 -18.97 5.62 22.58
N PRO A 343 -19.79 6.69 22.67
CA PRO A 343 -21.24 6.56 22.70
C PRO A 343 -21.76 5.92 21.41
N ASP A 344 -22.76 5.06 21.51
CA ASP A 344 -23.46 4.42 20.38
C ASP A 344 -22.51 3.77 19.36
N VAL A 345 -21.38 3.23 19.84
CA VAL A 345 -20.29 2.70 19.01
C VAL A 345 -20.72 1.62 18.00
N GLU A 346 -21.78 0.86 18.33
CA GLU A 346 -22.30 -0.21 17.48
C GLU A 346 -22.91 0.29 16.17
N ASN A 347 -23.33 1.55 16.14
CA ASN A 347 -23.93 2.20 14.96
C ASN A 347 -22.90 2.99 14.10
N LEU A 348 -21.62 2.96 14.46
CA LEU A 348 -20.56 3.75 13.80
C LEU A 348 -19.72 2.93 12.80
#